data_75e6f923f199a4a0457fcabd0fd19a64
#
_entry.id   75e6f923f199a4a0457fcabd0fd19a64
#
_cell.length_a   1.000
_cell.length_b   1.000
_cell.length_c   1.000
_cell.angle_alpha   90.00
_cell.angle_beta   90.00
_cell.angle_gamma   90.00
#
_symmetry.space_group_name_H-M   'P 1'
#
loop_
_entity.id
_entity.type
_entity.pdbx_description
1 polymer ?
#
loop_
_entity_poly.entity_id
_entity_poly.type
_entity_poly.pdbx_seq_one_letter_code
_entity_poly.pdbx_strand_id
1 'polypeptide(L)'
;MTAEKLVELAKEAMTHAYAPYSGYKVGAALLCADGTVYQGCNIENAAYSPTNCAERTAFFKAVYDGHRDFTAIAICGGKNGVITGAFPPCGVCRQVMREFCKEDFLVYIIGKDGYETQTLAELLPHSFSL
;
A
#
# COMPACT_ATOMS: atom_id res chain seq x y z
N MET A 1 10.13 -11.20 -9.19
CA MET A 1 9.74 -9.77 -8.99
C MET A 1 10.77 -9.11 -8.07
N THR A 2 11.39 -8.05 -8.51
CA THR A 2 12.34 -7.30 -7.70
C THR A 2 11.63 -6.20 -6.91
N ALA A 3 12.25 -5.71 -5.84
CA ALA A 3 11.72 -4.58 -5.07
C ALA A 3 11.60 -3.34 -5.96
N GLU A 4 12.60 -3.09 -6.84
CA GLU A 4 12.62 -1.95 -7.75
C GLU A 4 11.46 -2.00 -8.74
N LYS A 5 11.12 -3.19 -9.24
CA LYS A 5 9.99 -3.35 -10.16
C LYS A 5 8.66 -3.11 -9.43
N LEU A 6 8.55 -3.58 -8.19
CA LEU A 6 7.36 -3.35 -7.37
C LEU A 6 7.17 -1.86 -7.08
N VAL A 7 8.28 -1.15 -6.80
CA VAL A 7 8.28 0.31 -6.62
C VAL A 7 7.75 1.02 -7.87
N GLU A 8 8.19 0.62 -9.06
CA GLU A 8 7.72 1.21 -10.31
C GLU A 8 6.21 0.98 -10.50
N LEU A 9 5.72 -0.20 -10.15
CA LEU A 9 4.29 -0.50 -10.26
C LEU A 9 3.45 0.31 -9.26
N ALA A 10 3.98 0.60 -8.08
CA ALA A 10 3.31 1.49 -7.12
C ALA A 10 3.21 2.93 -7.66
N LYS A 11 4.28 3.42 -8.28
CA LYS A 11 4.28 4.76 -8.90
C LYS A 11 3.27 4.84 -10.06
N GLU A 12 3.18 3.80 -10.86
CA GLU A 12 2.17 3.72 -11.91
C GLU A 12 0.76 3.74 -11.32
N ALA A 13 0.51 2.96 -10.27
CA ALA A 13 -0.79 2.91 -9.62
C ALA A 13 -1.23 4.28 -9.09
N MET A 14 -0.29 5.08 -8.59
CA MET A 14 -0.55 6.42 -8.08
C MET A 14 -1.23 7.32 -9.12
N THR A 15 -0.95 7.10 -10.41
CA THR A 15 -1.54 7.91 -11.47
C THR A 15 -3.05 7.69 -11.63
N HIS A 16 -3.59 6.63 -11.07
CA HIS A 16 -5.01 6.31 -11.12
C HIS A 16 -5.81 6.86 -9.92
N ALA A 17 -5.15 7.50 -8.98
CA ALA A 17 -5.78 7.97 -7.74
C ALA A 17 -6.92 8.96 -8.00
N TYR A 18 -7.98 8.83 -7.20
CA TYR A 18 -9.09 9.78 -7.17
C TYR A 18 -9.02 10.56 -5.85
N ALA A 19 -8.44 11.76 -5.90
CA ALA A 19 -8.15 12.54 -4.70
C ALA A 19 -8.57 14.01 -4.84
N PRO A 20 -9.88 14.29 -5.14
CA PRO A 20 -10.33 15.64 -5.40
C PRO A 20 -10.37 16.53 -4.15
N TYR A 21 -10.37 15.94 -2.95
CA TYR A 21 -10.49 16.71 -1.71
C TYR A 21 -9.13 17.06 -1.13
N SER A 22 -8.22 16.10 -0.97
CA SER A 22 -6.91 16.36 -0.39
C SER A 22 -5.86 16.77 -1.42
N GLY A 23 -5.98 16.30 -2.64
CA GLY A 23 -4.93 16.44 -3.65
C GLY A 23 -3.75 15.50 -3.45
N TYR A 24 -3.76 14.67 -2.40
CA TYR A 24 -2.70 13.69 -2.16
C TYR A 24 -3.03 12.39 -2.87
N LYS A 25 -2.21 12.06 -3.87
CA LYS A 25 -2.35 10.83 -4.66
C LYS A 25 -1.41 9.78 -4.09
N VAL A 26 -1.93 8.58 -3.87
CA VAL A 26 -1.18 7.47 -3.29
C VAL A 26 -1.33 6.25 -4.19
N GLY A 27 -0.25 5.52 -4.37
CA GLY A 27 -0.24 4.27 -5.13
C GLY A 27 0.39 3.15 -4.33
N ALA A 28 -0.08 1.94 -4.57
CA ALA A 28 0.44 0.74 -3.93
C ALA A 28 0.54 -0.40 -4.94
N ALA A 29 1.53 -1.26 -4.73
CA ALA A 29 1.68 -2.50 -5.49
C ALA A 29 1.91 -3.63 -4.50
N LEU A 30 0.98 -4.59 -4.46
CA LEU A 30 0.98 -5.71 -3.52
C LEU A 30 1.44 -6.96 -4.24
N LEU A 31 2.49 -7.60 -3.72
CA LEU A 31 3.04 -8.84 -4.27
C LEU A 31 2.47 -10.03 -3.51
N CYS A 32 1.79 -10.91 -4.24
CA CYS A 32 1.30 -12.18 -3.74
C CYS A 32 2.43 -13.23 -3.75
N ALA A 33 2.29 -14.25 -2.91
CA ALA A 33 3.31 -15.32 -2.81
C ALA A 33 3.52 -16.07 -4.14
N ASP A 34 2.51 -16.13 -5.00
CA ASP A 34 2.60 -16.80 -6.31
C ASP A 34 3.19 -15.89 -7.41
N GLY A 35 3.58 -14.66 -7.08
CA GLY A 35 4.15 -13.72 -8.03
C GLY A 35 3.15 -12.74 -8.66
N THR A 36 1.85 -12.93 -8.45
CA THR A 36 0.83 -11.98 -8.93
C THR A 36 0.96 -10.64 -8.21
N VAL A 37 0.81 -9.54 -8.94
CA VAL A 37 0.85 -8.19 -8.37
C VAL A 37 -0.50 -7.52 -8.51
N TYR A 38 -0.98 -6.92 -7.42
CA TYR A 38 -2.19 -6.11 -7.41
C TYR A 38 -1.85 -4.67 -7.13
N GLN A 39 -2.23 -3.79 -8.06
CA GLN A 39 -2.05 -2.36 -7.90
C GLN A 39 -3.29 -1.74 -7.25
N GLY A 40 -3.07 -0.71 -6.44
CA GLY A 40 -4.15 0.04 -5.81
C GLY A 40 -3.81 1.52 -5.76
N CYS A 41 -4.84 2.33 -5.66
CA CYS A 41 -4.71 3.79 -5.48
C CYS A 41 -5.73 4.24 -4.45
N ASN A 42 -5.53 5.43 -3.89
CA ASN A 42 -6.52 5.99 -2.97
C ASN A 42 -7.73 6.51 -3.75
N ILE A 43 -8.90 6.35 -3.14
CA ILE A 43 -10.18 6.75 -3.71
C ILE A 43 -10.93 7.50 -2.62
N GLU A 44 -11.02 8.82 -2.77
CA GLU A 44 -11.63 9.69 -1.78
C GLU A 44 -13.14 9.79 -1.95
N ASN A 45 -13.82 10.21 -0.89
CA ASN A 45 -15.26 10.35 -0.87
C ASN A 45 -15.65 11.60 -0.06
N ALA A 46 -16.71 12.29 -0.50
CA ALA A 46 -17.21 13.47 0.18
C ALA A 46 -17.63 13.21 1.63
N ALA A 47 -18.03 11.98 1.96
CA ALA A 47 -18.40 11.60 3.33
C ALA A 47 -17.19 11.26 4.20
N TYR A 48 -15.98 11.27 3.65
CA TYR A 48 -14.69 10.92 4.26
C TYR A 48 -14.59 9.46 4.70
N SER A 49 -15.49 8.98 5.55
CA SER A 49 -15.44 7.62 6.08
C SER A 49 -15.31 6.53 4.99
N PRO A 50 -16.00 6.60 3.83
CA PRO A 50 -15.81 5.63 2.75
C PRO A 50 -14.51 5.78 1.99
N THR A 51 -13.72 6.83 2.24
CA THR A 51 -12.42 7.02 1.59
C THR A 51 -11.55 5.78 1.84
N ASN A 52 -10.95 5.27 0.76
CA ASN A 52 -10.13 4.08 0.85
C ASN A 52 -8.69 4.37 0.46
N CYS A 53 -7.75 3.86 1.26
CA CYS A 53 -6.32 4.01 1.00
C CYS A 53 -5.87 3.10 -0.14
N ALA A 54 -4.77 3.45 -0.78
CA ALA A 54 -4.21 2.67 -1.88
C ALA A 54 -3.90 1.22 -1.48
N GLU A 55 -3.35 1.04 -0.29
CA GLU A 55 -2.99 -0.28 0.24
C GLU A 55 -4.23 -1.17 0.37
N ARG A 56 -5.32 -0.62 0.93
CA ARG A 56 -6.57 -1.38 1.08
C ARG A 56 -7.20 -1.70 -0.27
N THR A 57 -7.13 -0.80 -1.23
CA THR A 57 -7.61 -1.07 -2.58
C THR A 57 -6.89 -2.28 -3.18
N ALA A 58 -5.55 -2.33 -3.03
CA ALA A 58 -4.76 -3.45 -3.53
C ALA A 58 -5.11 -4.76 -2.81
N PHE A 59 -5.18 -4.74 -1.47
CA PHE A 59 -5.52 -5.93 -0.68
C PHE A 59 -6.93 -6.45 -1.01
N PHE A 60 -7.91 -5.56 -1.09
CA PHE A 60 -9.29 -5.96 -1.32
C PHE A 60 -9.47 -6.59 -2.71
N LYS A 61 -8.77 -6.05 -3.71
CA LYS A 61 -8.76 -6.65 -5.06
C LYS A 61 -8.17 -8.06 -5.02
N ALA A 62 -7.03 -8.22 -4.33
CA ALA A 62 -6.35 -9.51 -4.24
C ALA A 62 -7.20 -10.54 -3.48
N VAL A 63 -7.78 -10.13 -2.36
CA VAL A 63 -8.63 -10.99 -1.54
C VAL A 63 -9.89 -11.40 -2.31
N TYR A 64 -10.47 -10.47 -3.06
CA TYR A 64 -11.62 -10.76 -3.92
C TYR A 64 -11.28 -11.88 -4.93
N ASP A 65 -10.07 -11.84 -5.48
CA ASP A 65 -9.62 -12.83 -6.47
C ASP A 65 -9.14 -14.15 -5.83
N GLY A 66 -9.21 -14.26 -4.51
CA GLY A 66 -8.90 -15.51 -3.81
C GLY A 66 -7.50 -15.60 -3.23
N HIS A 67 -6.69 -14.56 -3.31
CA HIS A 67 -5.34 -14.57 -2.74
C HIS A 67 -5.38 -14.35 -1.24
N ARG A 68 -4.54 -15.11 -0.49
CA ARG A 68 -4.45 -15.02 0.98
C ARG A 68 -3.00 -14.98 1.47
N ASP A 69 -2.02 -15.23 0.59
CA ASP A 69 -0.60 -15.27 0.93
C ASP A 69 0.13 -14.15 0.22
N PHE A 70 0.77 -13.27 0.98
CA PHE A 70 1.40 -12.06 0.47
C PHE A 70 2.84 -11.95 0.95
N THR A 71 3.70 -11.36 0.12
CA THR A 71 5.14 -11.26 0.38
C THR A 71 5.57 -9.84 0.73
N ALA A 72 5.08 -8.85 -0.02
CA ALA A 72 5.52 -7.47 0.12
C ALA A 72 4.52 -6.49 -0.48
N ILE A 73 4.63 -5.23 -0.07
CA ILE A 73 3.88 -4.13 -0.68
C ILE A 73 4.81 -2.93 -0.82
N ALA A 74 4.70 -2.21 -1.94
CA ALA A 74 5.36 -0.93 -2.15
C ALA A 74 4.32 0.18 -2.13
N ILE A 75 4.64 1.30 -1.49
CA ILE A 75 3.70 2.42 -1.29
C ILE A 75 4.41 3.73 -1.60
N CYS A 76 3.77 4.59 -2.39
CA CYS A 76 4.25 5.95 -2.65
C CYS A 76 3.08 6.93 -2.60
N GLY A 77 3.37 8.19 -2.36
CA GLY A 77 2.34 9.22 -2.38
C GLY A 77 2.92 10.62 -2.35
N GLY A 78 2.08 11.59 -2.70
CA GLY A 78 2.46 12.98 -2.65
C GLY A 78 1.39 13.90 -3.21
N LYS A 79 1.51 15.18 -2.89
CA LYS A 79 0.60 16.23 -3.36
C LYS A 79 0.64 16.29 -4.88
N ASN A 80 -0.53 16.20 -5.50
CA ASN A 80 -0.71 16.19 -6.96
C ASN A 80 0.13 15.10 -7.67
N GLY A 81 0.48 14.01 -6.95
CA GLY A 81 1.27 12.94 -7.51
C GLY A 81 2.78 13.21 -7.54
N VAL A 82 3.26 14.23 -6.83
CA VAL A 82 4.70 14.54 -6.74
C VAL A 82 5.24 13.97 -5.43
N ILE A 83 6.18 13.04 -5.55
CA ILE A 83 6.79 12.38 -4.39
C ILE A 83 7.88 13.29 -3.83
N THR A 84 7.66 13.83 -2.63
CA THR A 84 8.61 14.71 -1.94
C THR A 84 9.17 14.08 -0.66
N GLY A 85 8.54 13.02 -0.17
CA GLY A 85 8.97 12.35 1.04
C GLY A 85 8.29 10.99 1.19
N ALA A 86 8.60 10.31 2.28
CA ALA A 86 8.03 9.01 2.58
C ALA A 86 6.52 9.11 2.88
N PHE A 87 5.78 8.09 2.45
CA PHE A 87 4.34 8.03 2.67
C PHE A 87 4.00 6.67 3.29
N PRO A 88 4.21 6.53 4.62
CA PRO A 88 3.98 5.25 5.29
C PRO A 88 2.50 4.91 5.38
N PRO A 89 2.16 3.62 5.52
CA PRO A 89 0.75 3.21 5.62
C PRO A 89 0.11 3.70 6.93
N CYS A 90 -1.15 4.10 6.86
CA CYS A 90 -1.90 4.50 8.06
C CYS A 90 -2.19 3.30 8.96
N GLY A 91 -2.65 3.58 10.18
CA GLY A 91 -2.93 2.52 11.15
C GLY A 91 -4.01 1.53 10.71
N VAL A 92 -5.04 2.02 10.01
CA VAL A 92 -6.11 1.15 9.47
C VAL A 92 -5.52 0.17 8.44
N CYS A 93 -4.66 0.66 7.54
CA CYS A 93 -4.01 -0.19 6.55
C CYS A 93 -3.07 -1.20 7.21
N ARG A 94 -2.36 -0.81 8.26
CA ARG A 94 -1.48 -1.74 9.00
C ARG A 94 -2.29 -2.87 9.64
N GLN A 95 -3.47 -2.57 10.17
CA GLN A 95 -4.34 -3.60 10.73
C GLN A 95 -4.89 -4.53 9.63
N VAL A 96 -5.22 -4.00 8.45
CA VAL A 96 -5.62 -4.83 7.31
C VAL A 96 -4.48 -5.77 6.91
N MET A 97 -3.25 -5.28 6.88
CA MET A 97 -2.07 -6.11 6.63
C MET A 97 -1.95 -7.22 7.67
N ARG A 98 -2.20 -6.91 8.94
CA ARG A 98 -2.09 -7.89 10.04
C ARG A 98 -3.09 -9.03 9.90
N GLU A 99 -4.25 -8.79 9.28
CA GLU A 99 -5.25 -9.85 9.04
C GLU A 99 -4.72 -10.90 8.07
N PHE A 100 -3.99 -10.48 7.03
CA PHE A 100 -3.61 -11.34 5.90
C PHE A 100 -2.12 -11.69 5.86
N CYS A 101 -1.27 -11.00 6.61
CA CYS A 101 0.19 -11.12 6.49
C CYS A 101 0.83 -11.51 7.81
N LYS A 102 1.99 -12.15 7.71
CA LYS A 102 2.82 -12.48 8.87
C LYS A 102 3.66 -11.27 9.26
N GLU A 103 4.32 -11.36 10.43
CA GLU A 103 5.13 -10.27 10.97
C GLU A 103 6.33 -9.91 10.10
N ASP A 104 6.82 -10.84 9.28
CA ASP A 104 7.95 -10.63 8.37
C ASP A 104 7.56 -10.05 7.00
N PHE A 105 6.29 -9.73 6.80
CA PHE A 105 5.80 -9.08 5.57
C PHE A 105 6.56 -7.76 5.35
N LEU A 106 7.04 -7.55 4.13
CA LEU A 106 7.88 -6.40 3.80
C LEU A 106 7.07 -5.24 3.25
N VAL A 107 7.34 -4.05 3.76
CA VAL A 107 6.71 -2.81 3.31
C VAL A 107 7.81 -1.90 2.77
N TYR A 108 7.78 -1.61 1.47
CA TYR A 108 8.70 -0.67 0.83
C TYR A 108 8.05 0.70 0.82
N ILE A 109 8.59 1.62 1.60
CA ILE A 109 8.08 2.98 1.75
C ILE A 109 8.91 3.89 0.85
N ILE A 110 8.31 4.35 -0.23
CA ILE A 110 9.00 5.10 -1.27
C ILE A 110 9.07 6.57 -0.88
N GLY A 111 10.28 7.12 -0.92
CA GLY A 111 10.54 8.53 -0.69
C GLY A 111 11.07 9.21 -1.95
N LYS A 112 11.57 10.44 -1.79
CA LYS A 112 12.08 11.25 -2.90
C LYS A 112 13.27 10.59 -3.59
N ASP A 113 14.19 10.02 -2.82
CA ASP A 113 15.47 9.53 -3.33
C ASP A 113 15.60 8.00 -3.28
N GLY A 114 14.51 7.28 -3.22
CA GLY A 114 14.53 5.82 -3.16
C GLY A 114 13.44 5.29 -2.24
N TYR A 115 13.71 4.16 -1.61
CA TYR A 115 12.75 3.57 -0.68
C TYR A 115 13.48 2.97 0.52
N GLU A 116 12.76 2.90 1.65
CA GLU A 116 13.21 2.17 2.83
C GLU A 116 12.35 0.93 3.02
N THR A 117 12.88 -0.08 3.69
CA THR A 117 12.20 -1.34 3.94
C THR A 117 11.90 -1.48 5.43
N GLN A 118 10.63 -1.77 5.74
CA GLN A 118 10.17 -2.06 7.10
C GLN A 118 9.42 -3.38 7.09
N THR A 119 9.44 -4.09 8.22
CA THR A 119 8.57 -5.26 8.39
C THR A 119 7.23 -4.82 9.00
N LEU A 120 6.22 -5.65 8.85
CA LEU A 120 4.93 -5.40 9.50
C LEU A 120 5.09 -5.35 11.03
N ALA A 121 5.94 -6.20 11.60
CA ALA A 121 6.23 -6.19 13.04
C ALA A 121 6.77 -4.83 13.50
N GLU A 122 7.64 -4.21 12.70
CA GLU A 122 8.18 -2.88 13.02
C GLU A 122 7.12 -1.78 12.93
N LEU A 123 6.19 -1.91 11.96
CA LEU A 123 5.16 -0.89 11.73
C LEU A 123 3.95 -1.03 12.66
N LEU A 124 3.72 -2.21 13.19
CA LEU A 124 2.57 -2.48 14.07
C LEU A 124 2.98 -3.41 15.20
N PRO A 125 3.82 -2.92 16.14
CA PRO A 125 4.23 -3.73 17.29
C PRO A 125 3.06 -4.04 18.19
N HIS A 126 3.11 -5.21 18.86
CA HIS A 126 2.06 -5.67 19.78
C HIS A 126 0.69 -5.73 19.12
N SER A 127 0.64 -6.04 17.81
CA SER A 127 -0.61 -6.14 17.08
C SER A 127 -1.40 -7.40 17.48
N PHE A 128 -2.69 -7.37 17.25
CA PHE A 128 -3.54 -8.51 17.55
C PHE A 128 -4.15 -9.12 16.29
N SER A 129 -4.53 -10.40 16.40
CA SER A 129 -5.38 -11.08 15.43
C SER A 129 -6.26 -12.07 16.21
N LEU A 130 -7.33 -12.47 15.62
CA LEU A 130 -8.24 -13.46 16.24
C LEU A 130 -7.91 -14.88 15.82
#